data_57c4278db1f5be145db40dd744afc13f
#
_entry.id   57c4278db1f5be145db40dd744afc13f
#
_cell.length_a   1.000
_cell.length_b   1.000
_cell.length_c   1.000
_cell.angle_alpha   90.00
_cell.angle_beta   90.00
_cell.angle_gamma   90.00
#
_symmetry.space_group_name_H-M   'P 1'
#
loop_
_entity.id
_entity.type
_entity.pdbx_description
1 polymer ?
#
loop_
_entity_poly.entity_id
_entity_poly.type
_entity_poly.pdbx_seq_one_letter_code
_entity_poly.pdbx_strand_id
1 'polypeptide(L)'
;MGDTLLGTPREKASEQELVNNAHEILRFVGLEHRAFELAETLPYGEQRLLGVALALAVKPSMLLLDEPVSGMNPSETARFIQLVKKIGASGVTILLVEHDMPMVMEICDRIVVLNYGSIIAEGSPEEIQNNPEVIRAYLGQGKKRA
;
A
#
# COMPACT_ATOMS: atom_id res chain seq x y z
N MET A 1 -23.72 42.08 -13.76
CA MET A 1 -23.64 41.74 -12.34
C MET A 1 -22.89 40.42 -12.28
N GLY A 2 -21.59 40.46 -12.10
CA GLY A 2 -20.72 39.32 -11.96
C GLY A 2 -20.00 39.43 -10.63
N ASP A 3 -20.60 38.90 -9.57
CA ASP A 3 -19.92 38.79 -8.29
C ASP A 3 -18.83 37.74 -8.40
N THR A 4 -17.64 38.20 -8.57
CA THR A 4 -16.41 37.48 -8.48
C THR A 4 -16.29 36.95 -7.04
N LEU A 5 -16.47 35.67 -6.83
CA LEU A 5 -16.12 34.95 -5.61
C LEU A 5 -14.59 34.96 -5.45
N LEU A 6 -14.06 36.14 -5.09
CA LEU A 6 -12.70 36.30 -4.63
C LEU A 6 -12.65 35.72 -3.21
N GLY A 7 -12.19 34.46 -3.08
CA GLY A 7 -12.01 33.84 -1.78
C GLY A 7 -11.26 34.75 -0.80
N THR A 8 -11.66 34.68 0.46
CA THR A 8 -11.01 35.48 1.51
C THR A 8 -9.53 35.11 1.63
N PRO A 9 -8.65 35.96 2.16
CA PRO A 9 -7.24 35.61 2.39
C PRO A 9 -7.06 34.32 3.19
N ARG A 10 -8.00 34.03 4.09
CA ARG A 10 -8.01 32.78 4.90
C ARG A 10 -8.36 31.55 4.07
N GLU A 11 -9.30 31.67 3.12
CA GLU A 11 -9.65 30.57 2.21
C GLU A 11 -8.49 30.25 1.25
N LYS A 12 -7.85 31.28 0.71
CA LYS A 12 -6.66 31.10 -0.15
C LYS A 12 -5.49 30.44 0.58
N ALA A 13 -5.27 30.81 1.84
CA ALA A 13 -4.23 30.19 2.67
C ALA A 13 -4.54 28.72 2.93
N SER A 14 -5.81 28.39 3.23
CA SER A 14 -6.26 27.00 3.44
C SER A 14 -6.16 26.17 2.17
N GLU A 15 -6.54 26.72 1.02
CA GLU A 15 -6.41 26.05 -0.29
C GLU A 15 -4.94 25.77 -0.64
N GLN A 16 -4.06 26.74 -0.40
CA GLN A 16 -2.63 26.55 -0.63
C GLN A 16 -2.03 25.47 0.27
N GLU A 17 -2.47 25.38 1.52
CA GLU A 17 -2.04 24.33 2.45
C GLU A 17 -2.49 22.95 1.96
N LEU A 18 -3.74 22.81 1.48
CA LEU A 18 -4.25 21.57 0.91
C LEU A 18 -3.46 21.13 -0.32
N VAL A 19 -3.16 22.07 -1.23
CA VAL A 19 -2.34 21.79 -2.42
C VAL A 19 -0.93 21.35 -2.04
N ASN A 20 -0.30 22.01 -1.07
CA ASN A 20 1.03 21.64 -0.59
C ASN A 20 1.03 20.23 0.02
N ASN A 21 0.04 19.92 0.88
CA ASN A 21 -0.12 18.60 1.46
C ASN A 21 -0.31 17.51 0.38
N ALA A 22 -1.13 17.78 -0.65
CA ALA A 22 -1.32 16.87 -1.76
C ALA A 22 0.01 16.59 -2.51
N HIS A 23 0.80 17.62 -2.79
CA HIS A 23 2.12 17.46 -3.42
C HIS A 23 3.09 16.65 -2.54
N GLU A 24 3.09 16.89 -1.23
CA GLU A 24 3.93 16.11 -0.30
C GLU A 24 3.57 14.64 -0.31
N ILE A 25 2.28 14.30 -0.29
CA ILE A 25 1.81 12.91 -0.36
C ILE A 25 2.15 12.29 -1.71
N LEU A 26 1.92 12.98 -2.82
CA LEU A 26 2.28 12.48 -4.15
C LEU A 26 3.80 12.23 -4.26
N ARG A 27 4.63 13.11 -3.72
CA ARG A 27 6.08 12.92 -3.62
C ARG A 27 6.43 11.70 -2.77
N PHE A 28 5.74 11.54 -1.64
CA PHE A 28 5.95 10.41 -0.73
C PHE A 28 5.70 9.05 -1.40
N VAL A 29 4.64 8.94 -2.22
CA VAL A 29 4.32 7.72 -2.97
C VAL A 29 5.01 7.62 -4.33
N GLY A 30 5.78 8.65 -4.73
CA GLY A 30 6.54 8.65 -5.99
C GLY A 30 5.75 9.08 -7.22
N LEU A 31 4.60 9.76 -7.05
CA LEU A 31 3.71 10.23 -8.13
C LEU A 31 3.77 11.75 -8.37
N GLU A 32 4.71 12.49 -7.81
CA GLU A 32 4.77 13.94 -7.95
C GLU A 32 4.80 14.39 -9.43
N HIS A 33 5.49 13.63 -10.28
CA HIS A 33 5.59 13.89 -11.72
C HIS A 33 4.27 13.72 -12.49
N ARG A 34 3.26 13.11 -11.87
CA ARG A 34 1.91 12.87 -12.40
C ARG A 34 0.85 13.81 -11.81
N ALA A 35 1.24 14.81 -11.00
CA ALA A 35 0.31 15.63 -10.22
C ALA A 35 -0.80 16.33 -11.03
N PHE A 36 -0.58 16.56 -12.33
CA PHE A 36 -1.53 17.23 -13.23
C PHE A 36 -2.13 16.32 -14.29
N GLU A 37 -1.88 14.99 -14.21
CA GLU A 37 -2.46 14.02 -15.12
C GLU A 37 -3.80 13.51 -14.59
N LEU A 38 -4.67 13.07 -15.50
CA LEU A 38 -5.94 12.43 -15.12
C LEU A 38 -5.66 11.05 -14.51
N ALA A 39 -6.26 10.76 -13.37
CA ALA A 39 -6.06 9.49 -12.66
C ALA A 39 -6.34 8.25 -13.53
N GLU A 40 -7.33 8.33 -14.42
CA GLU A 40 -7.72 7.26 -15.35
C GLU A 40 -6.68 6.97 -16.45
N THR A 41 -5.76 7.91 -16.70
CA THR A 41 -4.71 7.75 -17.72
C THR A 41 -3.42 7.15 -17.15
N LEU A 42 -3.33 7.02 -15.82
CA LEU A 42 -2.16 6.45 -15.16
C LEU A 42 -2.03 4.95 -15.45
N PRO A 43 -0.81 4.41 -15.61
CA PRO A 43 -0.56 2.97 -15.58
C PRO A 43 -1.14 2.31 -14.32
N TYR A 44 -1.53 1.04 -14.42
CA TYR A 44 -2.21 0.33 -13.34
C TYR A 44 -1.47 0.38 -11.99
N GLY A 45 -0.15 0.14 -11.99
CA GLY A 45 0.67 0.23 -10.77
C GLY A 45 0.65 1.64 -10.16
N GLU A 46 0.65 2.70 -10.99
CA GLU A 46 0.56 4.09 -10.51
C GLU A 46 -0.84 4.42 -9.98
N GLN A 47 -1.91 3.85 -10.53
CA GLN A 47 -3.27 3.97 -9.98
C GLN A 47 -3.35 3.35 -8.56
N ARG A 48 -2.68 2.21 -8.33
CA ARG A 48 -2.59 1.60 -7.00
C ARG A 48 -1.83 2.50 -6.01
N LEU A 49 -0.72 3.09 -6.44
CA LEU A 49 0.02 4.07 -5.62
C LEU A 49 -0.83 5.31 -5.29
N LEU A 50 -1.63 5.78 -6.25
CA LEU A 50 -2.57 6.89 -6.03
C LEU A 50 -3.64 6.51 -4.99
N GLY A 51 -4.16 5.27 -5.02
CA GLY A 51 -5.07 4.76 -4.00
C GLY A 51 -4.46 4.82 -2.59
N VAL A 52 -3.19 4.42 -2.46
CA VAL A 52 -2.45 4.56 -1.19
C VAL A 52 -2.27 6.03 -0.80
N ALA A 53 -1.96 6.92 -1.76
CA ALA A 53 -1.84 8.36 -1.51
C ALA A 53 -3.14 8.96 -0.94
N LEU A 54 -4.29 8.59 -1.52
CA LEU A 54 -5.60 9.02 -1.03
C LEU A 54 -5.87 8.52 0.40
N ALA A 55 -5.51 7.28 0.71
CA ALA A 55 -5.65 6.74 2.06
C ALA A 55 -4.73 7.44 3.08
N LEU A 56 -3.53 7.84 2.67
CA LEU A 56 -2.59 8.58 3.53
C LEU A 56 -3.00 10.04 3.75
N ALA A 57 -3.79 10.63 2.84
CA ALA A 57 -4.21 12.03 2.93
C ALA A 57 -5.01 12.36 4.19
N VAL A 58 -5.72 11.38 4.76
CA VAL A 58 -6.45 11.53 6.03
C VAL A 58 -5.60 11.31 7.27
N LYS A 59 -4.28 11.13 7.11
CA LYS A 59 -3.31 10.88 8.19
C LYS A 59 -3.73 9.73 9.12
N PRO A 60 -3.95 8.52 8.58
CA PRO A 60 -4.45 7.39 9.34
C PRO A 60 -3.41 6.88 10.34
N SER A 61 -3.85 6.31 11.46
CA SER A 61 -2.98 5.53 12.37
C SER A 61 -2.81 4.09 11.90
N MET A 62 -3.72 3.59 11.05
CA MET A 62 -3.69 2.25 10.47
C MET A 62 -4.13 2.29 9.02
N LEU A 63 -3.44 1.52 8.17
CA LEU A 63 -3.72 1.34 6.75
C LEU A 63 -4.04 -0.14 6.49
N LEU A 64 -5.18 -0.41 5.84
CA LEU A 64 -5.58 -1.74 5.41
C LEU A 64 -5.33 -1.88 3.92
N LEU A 65 -4.59 -2.91 3.54
CA LEU A 65 -4.22 -3.21 2.16
C LEU A 65 -4.69 -4.64 1.82
N ASP A 66 -5.57 -4.75 0.84
CA ASP A 66 -6.10 -6.03 0.37
C ASP A 66 -5.56 -6.31 -1.04
N GLU A 67 -4.74 -7.35 -1.16
CA GLU A 67 -4.04 -7.76 -2.39
C GLU A 67 -3.46 -6.57 -3.21
N PRO A 68 -2.68 -5.68 -2.57
CA PRO A 68 -2.29 -4.42 -3.19
C PRO A 68 -1.40 -4.57 -4.42
N VAL A 69 -0.65 -5.69 -4.53
CA VAL A 69 0.27 -5.94 -5.65
C VAL A 69 -0.32 -6.83 -6.74
N SER A 70 -1.58 -7.25 -6.61
CA SER A 70 -2.25 -8.06 -7.63
C SER A 70 -2.23 -7.36 -8.98
N GLY A 71 -1.73 -8.04 -10.02
CA GLY A 71 -1.61 -7.50 -11.38
C GLY A 71 -0.40 -6.58 -11.63
N MET A 72 0.44 -6.34 -10.63
CA MET A 72 1.70 -5.61 -10.81
C MET A 72 2.79 -6.50 -11.40
N ASN A 73 3.68 -5.89 -12.18
CA ASN A 73 4.90 -6.56 -12.62
C ASN A 73 5.96 -6.58 -11.47
N PRO A 74 7.03 -7.41 -11.58
CA PRO A 74 8.03 -7.51 -10.50
C PRO A 74 8.69 -6.19 -10.10
N SER A 75 8.89 -5.27 -11.04
CA SER A 75 9.48 -3.96 -10.78
C SER A 75 8.52 -3.05 -10.00
N GLU A 76 7.22 -3.09 -10.33
CA GLU A 76 6.18 -2.36 -9.62
C GLU A 76 5.99 -2.92 -8.20
N THR A 77 5.95 -4.25 -8.06
CA THR A 77 5.89 -4.93 -6.76
C THR A 77 7.05 -4.51 -5.86
N ALA A 78 8.27 -4.51 -6.37
CA ALA A 78 9.44 -4.09 -5.60
C ALA A 78 9.34 -2.63 -5.12
N ARG A 79 8.85 -1.72 -5.96
CA ARG A 79 8.59 -0.32 -5.57
C ARG A 79 7.51 -0.23 -4.49
N PHE A 80 6.44 -1.01 -4.64
CA PHE A 80 5.34 -1.05 -3.67
C PHE A 80 5.83 -1.54 -2.31
N ILE A 81 6.64 -2.59 -2.26
CA ILE A 81 7.28 -3.10 -1.03
C ILE A 81 8.06 -1.99 -0.31
N GLN A 82 8.89 -1.23 -1.05
CA GLN A 82 9.64 -0.12 -0.45
C GLN A 82 8.73 0.99 0.08
N LEU A 83 7.61 1.27 -0.61
CA LEU A 83 6.62 2.23 -0.12
C LEU A 83 5.97 1.74 1.18
N VAL A 84 5.55 0.48 1.25
CA VAL A 84 4.94 -0.11 2.46
C VAL A 84 5.90 -0.01 3.65
N LYS A 85 7.18 -0.37 3.46
CA LYS A 85 8.22 -0.22 4.50
C LYS A 85 8.36 1.24 4.95
N LYS A 86 8.35 2.19 4.02
CA LYS A 86 8.43 3.63 4.31
C LYS A 86 7.21 4.14 5.09
N ILE A 87 6.01 3.66 4.76
CA ILE A 87 4.78 3.98 5.50
C ILE A 87 4.85 3.44 6.91
N GLY A 88 5.23 2.18 7.11
CA GLY A 88 5.41 1.58 8.43
C GLY A 88 6.44 2.34 9.28
N ALA A 89 7.59 2.70 8.70
CA ALA A 89 8.62 3.51 9.35
C ALA A 89 8.14 4.91 9.76
N SER A 90 7.10 5.45 9.14
CA SER A 90 6.48 6.73 9.52
C SER A 90 5.50 6.60 10.71
N GLY A 91 5.32 5.40 11.27
CA GLY A 91 4.49 5.15 12.45
C GLY A 91 3.04 4.73 12.12
N VAL A 92 2.72 4.47 10.86
CA VAL A 92 1.41 3.94 10.47
C VAL A 92 1.43 2.41 10.60
N THR A 93 0.48 1.86 11.36
CA THR A 93 0.28 0.41 11.42
C THR A 93 -0.31 -0.09 10.10
N ILE A 94 0.21 -1.19 9.56
CA ILE A 94 -0.28 -1.75 8.31
C ILE A 94 -0.87 -3.13 8.55
N LEU A 95 -2.12 -3.33 8.14
CA LEU A 95 -2.73 -4.64 8.01
C LEU A 95 -2.76 -5.01 6.53
N LEU A 96 -2.03 -6.06 6.17
CA LEU A 96 -1.88 -6.54 4.81
C LEU A 96 -2.57 -7.89 4.65
N VAL A 97 -3.44 -8.02 3.66
CA VAL A 97 -3.98 -9.30 3.19
C VAL A 97 -3.30 -9.60 1.86
N GLU A 98 -2.55 -10.69 1.80
CA GLU A 98 -1.77 -11.09 0.63
C GLU A 98 -1.58 -12.60 0.56
N HIS A 99 -1.35 -13.09 -0.65
CA HIS A 99 -0.99 -14.49 -0.92
C HIS A 99 0.42 -14.62 -1.56
N ASP A 100 1.09 -13.51 -1.85
CA ASP A 100 2.50 -13.48 -2.27
C ASP A 100 3.39 -13.70 -1.05
N MET A 101 3.71 -14.96 -0.77
CA MET A 101 4.48 -15.35 0.42
C MET A 101 5.87 -14.69 0.47
N PRO A 102 6.64 -14.57 -0.64
CA PRO A 102 7.89 -13.81 -0.65
C PRO A 102 7.72 -12.38 -0.14
N MET A 103 6.72 -11.66 -0.62
CA MET A 103 6.42 -10.29 -0.17
C MET A 103 6.05 -10.26 1.31
N VAL A 104 5.12 -11.14 1.75
CA VAL A 104 4.66 -11.20 3.14
C VAL A 104 5.84 -11.46 4.09
N MET A 105 6.71 -12.43 3.77
CA MET A 105 7.90 -12.75 4.56
C MET A 105 8.91 -11.61 4.63
N GLU A 106 8.95 -10.75 3.59
CA GLU A 106 9.90 -9.63 3.52
C GLU A 106 9.47 -8.43 4.36
N ILE A 107 8.16 -8.17 4.51
CA ILE A 107 7.67 -6.90 5.04
C ILE A 107 6.86 -6.98 6.32
N CYS A 108 6.37 -8.17 6.70
CA CYS A 108 5.53 -8.32 7.88
C CYS A 108 6.35 -8.64 9.13
N ASP A 109 6.04 -8.00 10.25
CA ASP A 109 6.60 -8.33 11.56
C ASP A 109 5.88 -9.53 12.20
N ARG A 110 4.58 -9.68 11.89
CA ARG A 110 3.70 -10.74 12.39
C ARG A 110 2.76 -11.20 11.30
N ILE A 111 2.59 -12.49 11.16
CA ILE A 111 1.77 -13.12 10.13
C ILE A 111 0.71 -14.00 10.79
N VAL A 112 -0.52 -13.91 10.32
CA VAL A 112 -1.61 -14.82 10.63
C VAL A 112 -1.98 -15.56 9.35
N VAL A 113 -1.86 -16.88 9.35
CA VAL A 113 -2.14 -17.71 8.17
C VAL A 113 -3.54 -18.29 8.26
N LEU A 114 -4.34 -18.00 7.24
CA LEU A 114 -5.70 -18.50 7.10
C LEU A 114 -5.75 -19.62 6.06
N ASN A 115 -6.49 -20.69 6.37
CA ASN A 115 -6.80 -21.73 5.42
C ASN A 115 -8.27 -22.13 5.56
N TYR A 116 -9.05 -22.00 4.48
CA TYR A 116 -10.50 -22.20 4.48
C TYR A 116 -11.24 -21.51 5.64
N GLY A 117 -10.85 -20.25 5.93
CA GLY A 117 -11.49 -19.43 7.00
C GLY A 117 -11.03 -19.76 8.42
N SER A 118 -10.13 -20.71 8.62
CA SER A 118 -9.57 -21.06 9.93
C SER A 118 -8.11 -20.60 10.03
N ILE A 119 -7.72 -20.09 11.21
CA ILE A 119 -6.33 -19.76 11.50
C ILE A 119 -5.57 -21.07 11.69
N ILE A 120 -4.53 -21.32 10.88
CA ILE A 120 -3.67 -22.49 10.97
C ILE A 120 -2.30 -22.20 11.57
N ALA A 121 -1.87 -20.95 11.55
CA ALA A 121 -0.62 -20.53 12.16
C ALA A 121 -0.64 -19.02 12.46
N GLU A 122 0.15 -18.62 13.45
CA GLU A 122 0.40 -17.23 13.79
C GLU A 122 1.81 -17.10 14.36
N GLY A 123 2.57 -16.08 13.92
CA GLY A 123 3.93 -15.86 14.41
C GLY A 123 4.73 -14.90 13.54
N SER A 124 6.03 -14.85 13.80
CA SER A 124 7.01 -14.13 12.98
C SER A 124 7.20 -14.80 11.62
N PRO A 125 7.76 -14.10 10.62
CA PRO A 125 8.09 -14.69 9.32
C PRO A 125 8.92 -15.98 9.44
N GLU A 126 9.89 -16.03 10.34
CA GLU A 126 10.74 -17.21 10.56
C GLU A 126 9.94 -18.40 11.09
N GLU A 127 9.04 -18.19 12.05
CA GLU A 127 8.16 -19.24 12.60
C GLU A 127 7.21 -19.76 11.53
N ILE A 128 6.61 -18.87 10.74
CA ILE A 128 5.65 -19.21 9.68
C ILE A 128 6.35 -20.00 8.55
N GLN A 129 7.54 -19.58 8.13
CA GLN A 129 8.30 -20.25 7.09
C GLN A 129 8.65 -21.72 7.45
N ASN A 130 8.85 -22.00 8.73
CA ASN A 130 9.20 -23.32 9.25
C ASN A 130 7.99 -24.13 9.73
N ASN A 131 6.79 -23.59 9.67
CA ASN A 131 5.59 -24.25 10.15
C ASN A 131 5.14 -25.38 9.18
N PRO A 132 5.04 -26.65 9.61
CA PRO A 132 4.67 -27.78 8.73
C PRO A 132 3.27 -27.66 8.11
N GLU A 133 2.32 -27.01 8.78
CA GLU A 133 0.96 -26.81 8.25
C GLU A 133 0.95 -25.76 7.16
N VAL A 134 1.69 -24.67 7.33
CA VAL A 134 1.86 -23.62 6.31
C VAL A 134 2.60 -24.18 5.10
N ILE A 135 3.68 -24.95 5.31
CA ILE A 135 4.42 -25.60 4.23
C ILE A 135 3.49 -26.49 3.41
N ARG A 136 2.65 -27.30 4.04
CA ARG A 136 1.68 -28.15 3.34
C ARG A 136 0.63 -27.37 2.58
N ALA A 137 0.11 -26.28 3.17
CA ALA A 137 -0.98 -25.49 2.59
C ALA A 137 -0.50 -24.59 1.44
N TYR A 138 0.65 -23.94 1.58
CA TYR A 138 1.10 -22.86 0.73
C TYR A 138 2.44 -23.06 0.05
N LEU A 139 3.43 -23.66 0.74
CA LEU A 139 4.81 -23.76 0.27
C LEU A 139 5.13 -25.11 -0.38
N GLY A 140 4.36 -26.14 -0.06
CA GLY A 140 4.57 -27.51 -0.57
C GLY A 140 4.14 -27.73 -2.03
N GLN A 141 3.42 -26.81 -2.65
CA GLN A 141 2.93 -26.93 -4.03
C GLN A 141 3.93 -26.46 -5.09
N GLY A 142 5.03 -25.81 -4.70
CA GLY A 142 6.05 -25.26 -5.62
C GLY A 142 6.96 -26.29 -6.29
N LYS A 143 6.92 -27.57 -5.92
CA LYS A 143 7.79 -28.62 -6.48
C LYS A 143 7.12 -29.59 -7.47
N LYS A 144 5.90 -29.36 -7.91
CA LYS A 144 5.19 -30.25 -8.86
C LYS A 144 4.88 -29.62 -10.20
N ARG A 145 5.72 -28.71 -10.71
CA ARG A 145 5.71 -28.31 -12.13
C ARG A 145 7.14 -28.34 -12.66
N ALA A 146 7.62 -29.51 -12.95
CA ALA A 146 8.69 -29.80 -13.89
C ALA A 146 8.08 -30.64 -15.02
#